data_cc5c35f5251390fcc1cf1833d5c43915
#
_entry.id   cc5c35f5251390fcc1cf1833d5c43915
#
_cell.length_a   1.000
_cell.length_b   1.000
_cell.length_c   1.000
_cell.angle_alpha   90.00
_cell.angle_beta   90.00
_cell.angle_gamma   90.00
#
_symmetry.space_group_name_H-M   'P 1'
#
loop_
_entity.id
_entity.type
_entity.pdbx_description
1 polymer ?
#
loop_
_entity_poly.entity_id
_entity_poly.type
_entity_poly.pdbx_seq_one_letter_code
_entity_poly.pdbx_strand_id
1 'polypeptide(L)'
;VQTCALPICAITSCDSILDYNENCDIEYCVKFKYDYNMEEKDVFAEQVRTVTLYAFDDNNNLVFQNTDEGEPLGEETYAMNVDIDLSQYHLVVWAGLNDESFAVPLLYPNQAKIDELRVKTLRKEATRSTTEDEKGQYIVDNSLHSLWHGEVKKGTTTRSGRQQITEVSLVKNTNTIRVVVAQVNQSGGPVTRLTQKTFECAIYDNNGYMNYDNTLLEDNLLTYKPYNVTSDVVSTRAFSSADEPAKQYNGIVSEMSVARLVESQKPELTIK
;
A
#
# COMPACT_ATOMS: atom_id res chain seq x y z
N VAL A 1 -62.18 61.86 -5.98
CA VAL A 1 -61.07 61.21 -6.71
C VAL A 1 -59.91 61.18 -5.80
N GLN A 2 -59.65 59.99 -5.28
CA GLN A 2 -58.64 59.69 -4.24
C GLN A 2 -57.48 59.00 -4.95
N THR A 3 -56.34 59.68 -5.10
CA THR A 3 -55.13 59.14 -5.68
C THR A 3 -54.31 58.38 -4.58
N CYS A 4 -54.26 57.08 -4.71
CA CYS A 4 -53.34 56.26 -3.93
C CYS A 4 -51.90 56.42 -4.45
N ALA A 5 -51.05 56.98 -3.62
CA ALA A 5 -49.61 56.95 -3.83
C ALA A 5 -49.05 55.63 -3.30
N LEU A 6 -48.42 54.85 -4.20
CA LEU A 6 -47.66 53.64 -3.84
C LEU A 6 -46.32 54.04 -3.22
N PRO A 7 -45.93 53.44 -2.08
CA PRO A 7 -44.60 53.69 -1.55
C PRO A 7 -43.54 52.90 -2.41
N ILE A 8 -42.58 53.62 -2.90
CA ILE A 8 -41.37 53.07 -3.51
C ILE A 8 -40.53 52.46 -2.41
N CYS A 9 -40.49 51.10 -2.34
CA CYS A 9 -39.52 50.43 -1.53
C CYS A 9 -38.12 50.67 -2.16
N ALA A 10 -37.33 51.48 -1.53
CA ALA A 10 -35.89 51.55 -1.79
C ALA A 10 -35.28 50.23 -1.27
N ILE A 11 -34.90 49.39 -2.16
CA ILE A 11 -34.01 48.27 -1.88
C ILE A 11 -32.63 48.86 -1.59
N THR A 12 -32.35 49.10 -0.32
CA THR A 12 -30.96 49.27 0.13
C THR A 12 -30.27 47.95 -0.07
N SER A 13 -29.51 47.86 -1.15
CA SER A 13 -28.47 46.83 -1.30
C SER A 13 -27.54 46.98 -0.08
N CYS A 14 -27.66 46.10 0.86
CA CYS A 14 -26.57 45.87 1.80
C CYS A 14 -25.41 45.31 0.99
N ASP A 15 -24.52 46.18 0.53
CA ASP A 15 -23.15 45.78 0.28
C ASP A 15 -22.64 45.26 1.63
N SER A 16 -22.70 43.93 1.82
CA SER A 16 -21.89 43.28 2.80
C SER A 16 -20.46 43.51 2.39
N ILE A 17 -19.83 44.50 3.00
CA ILE A 17 -18.39 44.62 3.03
C ILE A 17 -17.93 43.30 3.61
N LEU A 18 -17.50 42.41 2.74
CA LEU A 18 -16.69 41.26 3.14
C LEU A 18 -15.41 41.90 3.68
N ASP A 19 -15.33 42.03 5.00
CA ASP A 19 -14.05 42.22 5.66
C ASP A 19 -13.18 41.05 5.22
N TYR A 20 -12.39 41.29 4.19
CA TYR A 20 -11.24 40.47 3.90
C TYR A 20 -10.29 40.70 5.05
N ASN A 21 -10.51 39.95 6.14
CA ASN A 21 -9.47 39.73 7.12
C ASN A 21 -8.32 39.05 6.38
N GLU A 22 -7.29 39.82 6.07
CA GLU A 22 -6.08 39.40 5.36
C GLU A 22 -5.28 38.31 6.12
N ASN A 23 -5.76 37.88 7.27
CA ASN A 23 -5.26 36.78 8.08
C ASN A 23 -6.22 35.59 8.09
N CYS A 24 -6.70 35.14 6.94
CA CYS A 24 -7.26 33.80 6.86
C CYS A 24 -6.10 32.81 6.81
N ASP A 25 -5.77 32.23 7.96
CA ASP A 25 -4.78 31.15 8.00
C ASP A 25 -5.23 30.04 7.05
N ILE A 26 -4.36 29.73 6.09
CA ILE A 26 -4.56 28.64 5.14
C ILE A 26 -4.22 27.36 5.87
N GLU A 27 -5.16 26.41 5.89
CA GLU A 27 -4.93 25.07 6.41
C GLU A 27 -4.39 24.19 5.27
N TYR A 28 -3.22 23.60 5.47
CA TYR A 28 -2.63 22.69 4.51
C TYR A 28 -2.95 21.25 4.92
N CYS A 29 -3.46 20.47 3.97
CA CYS A 29 -3.87 19.10 4.20
C CYS A 29 -3.37 18.17 3.11
N VAL A 30 -3.09 16.92 3.47
CA VAL A 30 -2.78 15.84 2.52
C VAL A 30 -3.85 14.77 2.62
N LYS A 31 -4.48 14.46 1.48
CA LYS A 31 -5.39 13.31 1.32
C LYS A 31 -4.67 12.18 0.65
N PHE A 32 -4.91 10.98 1.16
CA PHE A 32 -4.36 9.76 0.58
C PHE A 32 -5.48 8.97 -0.06
N LYS A 33 -5.20 8.34 -1.20
CA LYS A 33 -6.13 7.48 -1.93
C LYS A 33 -5.48 6.15 -2.25
N TYR A 34 -6.23 5.08 -2.09
CA TYR A 34 -5.84 3.77 -2.60
C TYR A 34 -6.96 3.23 -3.51
N ASP A 35 -7.01 3.75 -4.73
CA ASP A 35 -7.99 3.45 -5.78
C ASP A 35 -7.43 2.50 -6.86
N TYR A 36 -6.12 2.32 -6.94
CA TYR A 36 -5.47 1.33 -7.81
C TYR A 36 -5.49 -0.06 -7.17
N ASN A 37 -6.65 -0.71 -7.17
CA ASN A 37 -6.89 -2.03 -6.58
C ASN A 37 -7.94 -2.81 -7.40
N MET A 38 -8.20 -4.07 -7.00
CA MET A 38 -9.15 -4.96 -7.71
C MET A 38 -10.63 -4.56 -7.53
N GLU A 39 -10.94 -3.68 -6.60
CA GLU A 39 -12.31 -3.22 -6.33
C GLU A 39 -12.67 -1.96 -7.09
N GLU A 40 -11.69 -1.32 -7.75
CA GLU A 40 -11.83 -0.08 -8.52
C GLU A 40 -12.48 1.08 -7.70
N LYS A 41 -12.26 1.08 -6.38
CA LYS A 41 -12.74 2.11 -5.45
C LYS A 41 -11.62 2.50 -4.49
N ASP A 42 -11.74 3.69 -3.88
CA ASP A 42 -10.83 4.09 -2.81
C ASP A 42 -11.12 3.27 -1.54
N VAL A 43 -10.13 2.48 -1.12
CA VAL A 43 -10.17 1.64 0.08
C VAL A 43 -9.12 2.04 1.10
N PHE A 44 -8.62 3.27 1.03
CA PHE A 44 -7.63 3.78 1.98
C PHE A 44 -8.13 3.62 3.42
N ALA A 45 -9.28 4.16 3.74
CA ALA A 45 -9.87 4.13 5.09
C ALA A 45 -10.13 2.68 5.59
N GLU A 46 -10.37 1.74 4.68
CA GLU A 46 -10.62 0.34 5.04
C GLU A 46 -9.34 -0.43 5.36
N GLN A 47 -8.22 -0.14 4.66
CA GLN A 47 -7.03 -0.98 4.67
C GLN A 47 -5.80 -0.35 5.34
N VAL A 48 -5.64 0.98 5.30
CA VAL A 48 -4.46 1.65 5.82
C VAL A 48 -4.65 1.99 7.30
N ARG A 49 -3.62 1.73 8.11
CA ARG A 49 -3.64 2.00 9.56
C ARG A 49 -2.45 2.81 10.06
N THR A 50 -1.47 3.04 9.18
CA THR A 50 -0.30 3.87 9.45
C THR A 50 0.10 4.53 8.15
N VAL A 51 0.37 5.84 8.19
CA VAL A 51 0.87 6.58 7.04
C VAL A 51 1.95 7.57 7.48
N THR A 52 3.08 7.53 6.80
CA THR A 52 4.18 8.48 7.01
C THR A 52 4.39 9.29 5.74
N LEU A 53 4.31 10.60 5.89
CA LEU A 53 4.57 11.58 4.84
C LEU A 53 5.96 12.16 5.05
N TYR A 54 6.74 12.20 3.97
CA TYR A 54 8.04 12.87 3.90
C TYR A 54 7.97 13.96 2.84
N ALA A 55 8.49 15.15 3.14
CA ALA A 55 8.60 16.25 2.17
C ALA A 55 10.08 16.66 2.00
N PHE A 56 10.52 16.71 0.74
CA PHE A 56 11.89 17.03 0.36
C PHE A 56 11.94 18.32 -0.47
N ASP A 57 12.96 19.14 -0.22
CA ASP A 57 13.22 20.36 -1.00
C ASP A 57 13.85 20.07 -2.38
N ASP A 58 14.07 21.13 -3.17
CA ASP A 58 14.70 21.01 -4.51
C ASP A 58 16.16 20.49 -4.45
N ASN A 59 16.79 20.47 -3.29
CA ASN A 59 18.13 19.93 -3.05
C ASN A 59 18.07 18.50 -2.48
N ASN A 60 16.87 17.89 -2.47
CA ASN A 60 16.61 16.57 -1.90
C ASN A 60 16.86 16.46 -0.38
N ASN A 61 16.83 17.57 0.36
CA ASN A 61 16.90 17.51 1.82
C ASN A 61 15.50 17.27 2.39
N LEU A 62 15.39 16.39 3.37
CA LEU A 62 14.18 16.19 4.14
C LEU A 62 13.87 17.46 4.95
N VAL A 63 12.73 18.10 4.71
CA VAL A 63 12.30 19.32 5.40
C VAL A 63 11.16 19.07 6.38
N PHE A 64 10.34 18.07 6.11
CA PHE A 64 9.19 17.73 6.94
C PHE A 64 8.95 16.22 6.94
N GLN A 65 8.53 15.72 8.10
CA GLN A 65 8.06 14.34 8.25
C GLN A 65 6.94 14.32 9.28
N ASN A 66 5.85 13.62 8.98
CA ASN A 66 4.78 13.33 9.93
C ASN A 66 4.27 11.91 9.75
N THR A 67 3.89 11.28 10.86
CA THR A 67 3.29 9.94 10.87
C THR A 67 1.99 10.00 11.64
N ASP A 68 0.91 9.54 11.00
CA ASP A 68 -0.38 9.32 11.64
C ASP A 68 -0.70 7.83 11.65
N GLU A 69 -1.34 7.38 12.73
CA GLU A 69 -1.66 5.97 12.93
C GLU A 69 -3.01 5.78 13.66
N GLY A 70 -3.57 4.59 13.49
CA GLY A 70 -4.74 4.14 14.23
C GLY A 70 -6.09 4.56 13.66
N GLU A 71 -7.09 4.76 14.54
CA GLU A 71 -8.49 4.97 14.17
C GLU A 71 -8.77 6.17 13.26
N PRO A 72 -8.09 7.33 13.37
CA PRO A 72 -8.38 8.47 12.49
C PRO A 72 -8.26 8.16 11.00
N LEU A 73 -7.36 7.25 10.62
CA LEU A 73 -7.18 6.84 9.23
C LEU A 73 -8.36 6.02 8.68
N GLY A 74 -9.21 5.49 9.54
CA GLY A 74 -10.43 4.75 9.17
C GLY A 74 -11.60 5.64 8.77
N GLU A 75 -11.47 6.95 8.85
CA GLU A 75 -12.52 7.90 8.45
C GLU A 75 -12.39 8.24 6.95
N GLU A 76 -13.47 8.17 6.18
CA GLU A 76 -13.49 8.55 4.76
C GLU A 76 -13.10 10.01 4.51
N THR A 77 -13.28 10.85 5.52
CA THR A 77 -12.95 12.29 5.46
C THR A 77 -11.52 12.60 5.92
N TYR A 78 -10.76 11.57 6.31
CA TYR A 78 -9.41 11.78 6.82
C TYR A 78 -8.52 12.58 5.87
N ALA A 79 -7.84 13.55 6.44
CA ALA A 79 -6.76 14.29 5.80
C ALA A 79 -5.71 14.62 6.86
N MET A 80 -4.45 14.40 6.55
CA MET A 80 -3.33 14.76 7.42
C MET A 80 -3.15 16.28 7.39
N ASN A 81 -3.27 16.94 8.53
CA ASN A 81 -2.96 18.37 8.66
C ASN A 81 -1.45 18.56 8.73
N VAL A 82 -0.97 19.59 8.06
CA VAL A 82 0.44 19.95 8.00
C VAL A 82 0.63 21.46 8.19
N ASP A 83 1.72 21.86 8.79
CA ASP A 83 1.98 23.27 9.13
C ASP A 83 2.72 24.05 8.02
N ILE A 84 2.98 23.40 6.88
CA ILE A 84 3.75 23.97 5.76
C ILE A 84 3.01 23.82 4.43
N ASP A 85 3.23 24.76 3.51
CA ASP A 85 2.76 24.64 2.14
C ASP A 85 3.57 23.58 1.39
N LEU A 86 2.95 22.43 1.19
CA LEU A 86 3.58 21.26 0.54
C LEU A 86 3.68 21.39 -0.99
N SER A 87 3.07 22.42 -1.62
CA SER A 87 3.05 22.57 -3.08
C SER A 87 4.44 22.71 -3.72
N GLN A 88 5.42 23.15 -2.93
CA GLN A 88 6.79 23.41 -3.38
C GLN A 88 7.72 22.21 -3.20
N TYR A 89 7.25 21.15 -2.52
CA TYR A 89 8.09 20.03 -2.11
C TYR A 89 7.81 18.76 -2.90
N HIS A 90 8.81 17.92 -2.98
CA HIS A 90 8.68 16.54 -3.43
C HIS A 90 8.17 15.68 -2.29
N LEU A 91 6.97 15.12 -2.43
CA LEU A 91 6.33 14.33 -1.39
C LEU A 91 6.54 12.85 -1.66
N VAL A 92 6.96 12.12 -0.64
CA VAL A 92 7.02 10.66 -0.63
C VAL A 92 6.18 10.14 0.55
N VAL A 93 5.36 9.15 0.29
CA VAL A 93 4.48 8.53 1.29
C VAL A 93 4.78 7.05 1.37
N TRP A 94 4.97 6.58 2.58
CA TRP A 94 4.94 5.16 2.90
C TRP A 94 3.82 4.89 3.90
N ALA A 95 2.91 3.99 3.55
CA ALA A 95 1.81 3.59 4.43
C ALA A 95 1.93 2.11 4.80
N GLY A 96 1.56 1.78 6.03
CA GLY A 96 1.69 0.42 6.55
C GLY A 96 3.09 0.04 7.01
N LEU A 97 3.98 1.02 7.21
CA LEU A 97 5.28 0.75 7.83
C LEU A 97 5.09 0.13 9.21
N ASN A 98 5.77 -0.96 9.45
CA ASN A 98 5.66 -1.74 10.67
C ASN A 98 6.98 -2.45 10.96
N ASP A 99 7.46 -2.32 12.19
CA ASP A 99 8.73 -2.87 12.65
C ASP A 99 8.81 -4.41 12.64
N GLU A 100 7.69 -5.09 12.45
CA GLU A 100 7.65 -6.55 12.31
C GLU A 100 7.89 -7.04 10.87
N SER A 101 7.67 -6.17 9.88
CA SER A 101 7.75 -6.51 8.46
C SER A 101 8.77 -5.71 7.67
N PHE A 102 9.05 -4.48 8.09
CA PHE A 102 9.89 -3.56 7.32
C PHE A 102 10.85 -2.77 8.20
N ALA A 103 12.07 -2.58 7.72
CA ALA A 103 13.06 -1.68 8.29
C ALA A 103 13.14 -0.42 7.44
N VAL A 104 13.07 0.74 8.10
CA VAL A 104 13.24 2.07 7.51
C VAL A 104 14.31 2.80 8.32
N PRO A 105 15.26 3.50 7.68
CA PRO A 105 16.24 4.29 8.41
C PRO A 105 15.54 5.42 9.19
N LEU A 106 16.07 5.74 10.34
CA LEU A 106 15.61 6.88 11.11
C LEU A 106 16.11 8.17 10.44
N LEU A 107 15.21 8.95 9.90
CA LEU A 107 15.51 10.19 9.20
C LEU A 107 15.12 11.40 10.05
N TYR A 108 15.93 12.44 9.99
CA TYR A 108 15.64 13.69 10.69
C TYR A 108 15.55 14.86 9.72
N PRO A 109 14.52 15.72 9.83
CA PRO A 109 14.40 16.92 9.02
C PRO A 109 15.66 17.79 9.11
N ASN A 110 16.05 18.39 7.98
CA ASN A 110 17.25 19.21 7.78
C ASN A 110 18.59 18.47 7.95
N GLN A 111 18.59 17.14 8.06
CA GLN A 111 19.80 16.33 8.18
C GLN A 111 19.88 15.22 7.13
N ALA A 112 18.74 14.63 6.80
CA ALA A 112 18.66 13.50 5.89
C ALA A 112 18.36 13.94 4.44
N LYS A 113 18.74 13.09 3.49
CA LYS A 113 18.44 13.24 2.06
C LYS A 113 17.49 12.18 1.57
N ILE A 114 16.83 12.46 0.44
CA ILE A 114 15.84 11.58 -0.17
C ILE A 114 16.37 10.17 -0.48
N ASP A 115 17.62 10.06 -0.91
CA ASP A 115 18.26 8.79 -1.23
C ASP A 115 18.60 7.91 -0.01
N GLU A 116 18.46 8.48 1.19
CA GLU A 116 18.52 7.72 2.45
C GLU A 116 17.19 7.07 2.80
N LEU A 117 16.06 7.55 2.24
CA LEU A 117 14.75 6.95 2.47
C LEU A 117 14.60 5.66 1.67
N ARG A 118 14.81 4.55 2.35
CA ARG A 118 14.77 3.20 1.77
C ARG A 118 14.00 2.27 2.68
N VAL A 119 13.23 1.37 2.10
CA VAL A 119 12.43 0.39 2.85
C VAL A 119 12.96 -1.00 2.56
N LYS A 120 13.29 -1.74 3.61
CA LYS A 120 13.82 -3.09 3.51
C LYS A 120 12.88 -4.08 4.18
N THR A 121 12.47 -5.12 3.46
CA THR A 121 11.71 -6.24 4.02
C THR A 121 12.56 -6.97 5.06
N LEU A 122 12.02 -7.14 6.26
CA LEU A 122 12.67 -7.91 7.33
C LEU A 122 12.74 -9.39 6.95
N ARG A 123 13.84 -10.01 7.28
CA ARG A 123 14.20 -11.36 6.86
C ARG A 123 15.09 -12.03 7.88
N LYS A 124 15.04 -13.35 7.93
CA LYS A 124 15.94 -14.20 8.73
C LYS A 124 17.09 -14.68 7.85
N GLU A 125 18.27 -14.82 8.41
CA GLU A 125 19.34 -15.56 7.73
C GLU A 125 18.96 -17.05 7.68
N ALA A 126 19.13 -17.66 6.52
CA ALA A 126 18.98 -19.10 6.39
C ALA A 126 20.05 -19.76 7.25
N THR A 127 19.64 -20.51 8.26
CA THR A 127 20.57 -21.42 8.97
C THR A 127 21.13 -22.36 7.91
N ARG A 128 22.45 -22.47 7.80
CA ARG A 128 23.12 -23.38 6.85
C ARG A 128 22.47 -24.75 6.91
N SER A 129 21.52 -25.01 6.05
CA SER A 129 21.04 -26.35 5.76
C SER A 129 22.07 -27.03 4.91
N THR A 130 22.38 -28.27 5.23
CA THR A 130 23.37 -29.11 4.51
C THR A 130 22.84 -29.60 3.17
N THR A 131 21.70 -29.13 2.71
CA THR A 131 21.12 -29.47 1.39
C THR A 131 21.42 -28.35 0.39
N GLU A 132 22.05 -28.72 -0.70
CA GLU A 132 22.45 -27.86 -1.83
C GLU A 132 21.28 -27.15 -2.54
N ASP A 133 20.04 -27.29 -2.03
CA ASP A 133 18.79 -26.86 -2.68
C ASP A 133 18.27 -25.49 -2.22
N GLU A 134 18.86 -24.84 -1.22
CA GLU A 134 18.41 -23.53 -0.78
C GLU A 134 19.12 -22.43 -1.55
N LYS A 135 18.44 -21.89 -2.56
CA LYS A 135 18.97 -20.83 -3.46
C LYS A 135 19.17 -19.48 -2.76
N GLY A 136 18.50 -19.18 -1.64
CA GLY A 136 18.53 -17.88 -0.99
C GLY A 136 19.20 -17.91 0.38
N GLN A 137 20.01 -16.89 0.67
CA GLN A 137 20.65 -16.73 2.00
C GLN A 137 19.68 -16.19 3.05
N TYR A 138 18.54 -15.64 2.65
CA TYR A 138 17.57 -14.98 3.51
C TYR A 138 16.17 -15.53 3.30
N ILE A 139 15.44 -15.66 4.39
CA ILE A 139 14.10 -16.26 4.42
C ILE A 139 13.08 -15.26 4.95
N VAL A 140 11.93 -15.20 4.30
CA VAL A 140 10.71 -14.55 4.74
C VAL A 140 9.64 -15.62 4.87
N ASP A 141 9.28 -15.99 6.10
CA ASP A 141 8.36 -17.08 6.43
C ASP A 141 7.20 -16.63 7.34
N ASN A 142 6.99 -15.31 7.43
CA ASN A 142 5.90 -14.69 8.18
C ASN A 142 4.93 -13.99 7.25
N SER A 143 3.73 -13.70 7.74
CA SER A 143 2.81 -12.80 7.07
C SER A 143 3.36 -11.38 7.13
N LEU A 144 3.65 -10.79 5.98
CA LEU A 144 4.04 -9.38 5.90
C LEU A 144 2.80 -8.48 6.09
N HIS A 145 2.95 -7.41 6.82
CA HIS A 145 1.96 -6.34 6.84
C HIS A 145 1.83 -5.72 5.45
N SER A 146 0.64 -5.20 5.15
CA SER A 146 0.45 -4.50 3.89
C SER A 146 1.27 -3.21 3.86
N LEU A 147 1.93 -2.96 2.75
CA LEU A 147 2.78 -1.79 2.52
C LEU A 147 2.32 -1.09 1.25
N TRP A 148 2.23 0.24 1.31
CA TRP A 148 1.90 1.08 0.17
C TRP A 148 2.92 2.19 0.01
N HIS A 149 3.06 2.66 -1.20
CA HIS A 149 3.90 3.79 -1.58
C HIS A 149 3.10 4.80 -2.40
N GLY A 150 3.37 6.09 -2.20
CA GLY A 150 2.88 7.19 -3.01
C GLY A 150 3.95 8.24 -3.21
N GLU A 151 3.94 8.91 -4.36
CA GLU A 151 4.92 9.95 -4.71
C GLU A 151 4.23 11.10 -5.46
N VAL A 152 4.57 12.34 -5.12
CA VAL A 152 4.14 13.55 -5.83
C VAL A 152 5.33 14.49 -6.00
N LYS A 153 5.78 14.63 -7.24
CA LYS A 153 6.90 15.53 -7.59
C LYS A 153 6.39 16.97 -7.80
N LYS A 154 6.29 17.78 -6.77
CA LYS A 154 5.66 19.09 -6.74
C LYS A 154 4.15 19.04 -6.97
N GLY A 155 3.44 19.04 -5.89
CA GLY A 155 2.02 18.72 -5.85
C GLY A 155 1.13 19.75 -6.54
N THR A 156 0.20 19.23 -7.32
CA THR A 156 -0.97 19.99 -7.71
C THR A 156 -1.85 20.10 -6.47
N THR A 157 -2.04 21.29 -5.95
CA THR A 157 -2.91 21.54 -4.83
C THR A 157 -4.29 21.99 -5.32
N THR A 158 -5.33 21.50 -4.67
CA THR A 158 -6.70 21.94 -4.89
C THR A 158 -7.12 22.80 -3.71
N ARG A 159 -7.66 24.01 -3.99
CA ARG A 159 -8.16 24.88 -2.95
C ARG A 159 -9.65 24.66 -2.72
N SER A 160 -10.02 24.38 -1.48
CA SER A 160 -11.41 24.28 -1.03
C SER A 160 -11.62 25.18 0.17
N GLY A 161 -12.19 26.39 -0.05
CA GLY A 161 -12.33 27.40 0.99
C GLY A 161 -10.99 27.85 1.57
N ARG A 162 -10.77 27.55 2.84
CA ARG A 162 -9.52 27.83 3.57
C ARG A 162 -8.49 26.71 3.49
N GLN A 163 -8.88 25.56 2.98
CA GLN A 163 -8.01 24.39 2.89
C GLN A 163 -7.30 24.34 1.54
N GLN A 164 -6.00 24.07 1.59
CA GLN A 164 -5.21 23.71 0.43
C GLN A 164 -4.87 22.23 0.54
N ILE A 165 -5.43 21.44 -0.37
CA ILE A 165 -5.39 19.98 -0.31
C ILE A 165 -4.44 19.45 -1.37
N THR A 166 -3.48 18.63 -0.97
CA THR A 166 -2.64 17.80 -1.86
C THR A 166 -3.14 16.38 -1.82
N GLU A 167 -3.39 15.77 -2.97
CA GLU A 167 -3.77 14.35 -3.05
C GLU A 167 -2.58 13.48 -3.40
N VAL A 168 -2.43 12.33 -2.73
CA VAL A 168 -1.40 11.33 -3.00
C VAL A 168 -2.07 9.98 -3.23
N SER A 169 -1.92 9.44 -4.45
CA SER A 169 -2.37 8.08 -4.77
C SER A 169 -1.34 7.05 -4.33
N LEU A 170 -1.83 5.98 -3.70
CA LEU A 170 -1.01 4.91 -3.14
C LEU A 170 -1.06 3.66 -4.02
N VAL A 171 0.06 2.98 -4.14
CA VAL A 171 0.20 1.68 -4.80
C VAL A 171 0.68 0.65 -3.78
N LYS A 172 0.03 -0.51 -3.74
CA LYS A 172 0.37 -1.58 -2.81
C LYS A 172 1.64 -2.31 -3.23
N ASN A 173 2.55 -2.51 -2.28
CA ASN A 173 3.85 -3.15 -2.45
C ASN A 173 3.98 -4.54 -1.82
N THR A 174 2.89 -5.08 -1.30
CA THR A 174 2.86 -6.44 -0.75
C THR A 174 1.72 -7.24 -1.36
N ASN A 175 1.93 -8.53 -1.52
CA ASN A 175 0.93 -9.45 -2.05
C ASN A 175 0.87 -10.72 -1.21
N THR A 176 -0.31 -11.33 -1.12
CA THR A 176 -0.47 -12.68 -0.60
C THR A 176 -0.65 -13.63 -1.78
N ILE A 177 0.22 -14.62 -1.88
CA ILE A 177 0.17 -15.67 -2.92
C ILE A 177 -0.36 -16.93 -2.27
N ARG A 178 -1.45 -17.43 -2.82
CA ARG A 178 -2.06 -18.68 -2.40
C ARG A 178 -1.81 -19.75 -3.45
N VAL A 179 -0.99 -20.74 -3.10
CA VAL A 179 -0.69 -21.90 -3.96
C VAL A 179 -1.56 -23.07 -3.51
N VAL A 180 -2.31 -23.62 -4.44
CA VAL A 180 -3.17 -24.77 -4.21
C VAL A 180 -2.67 -25.95 -5.01
N VAL A 181 -2.27 -27.03 -4.33
CA VAL A 181 -1.83 -28.28 -4.94
C VAL A 181 -2.88 -29.36 -4.66
N ALA A 182 -3.50 -29.86 -5.70
CA ALA A 182 -4.49 -30.92 -5.60
C ALA A 182 -4.06 -32.12 -6.45
N GLN A 183 -4.13 -33.30 -5.88
CA GLN A 183 -3.86 -34.55 -6.61
C GLN A 183 -5.16 -35.06 -7.24
N VAL A 184 -5.07 -35.43 -8.51
CA VAL A 184 -6.15 -36.08 -9.23
C VAL A 184 -5.78 -37.53 -9.55
N ASN A 185 -6.76 -38.41 -9.57
CA ASN A 185 -6.58 -39.79 -10.06
C ASN A 185 -6.49 -39.81 -11.59
N GLN A 186 -6.17 -40.95 -12.19
CA GLN A 186 -6.04 -41.13 -13.64
C GLN A 186 -7.34 -40.77 -14.43
N SER A 187 -8.48 -40.79 -13.78
CA SER A 187 -9.78 -40.39 -14.37
C SER A 187 -10.14 -38.91 -14.13
N GLY A 188 -9.20 -38.10 -13.58
CA GLY A 188 -9.43 -36.68 -13.26
C GLY A 188 -10.30 -36.44 -12.03
N GLY A 189 -10.59 -37.49 -11.24
CA GLY A 189 -11.36 -37.37 -10.00
C GLY A 189 -10.50 -37.09 -8.77
N PRO A 190 -11.10 -36.71 -7.63
CA PRO A 190 -10.37 -36.40 -6.40
C PRO A 190 -9.71 -37.65 -5.79
N VAL A 191 -8.51 -37.43 -5.20
CA VAL A 191 -7.83 -38.42 -4.36
C VAL A 191 -8.12 -38.14 -2.90
N THR A 192 -8.42 -39.18 -2.13
CA THR A 192 -8.99 -39.06 -0.78
C THR A 192 -8.01 -38.64 0.31
N ARG A 193 -6.71 -38.54 0.04
CA ARG A 193 -5.74 -38.20 1.09
C ARG A 193 -4.45 -37.55 0.54
N LEU A 194 -4.29 -36.26 0.82
CA LEU A 194 -3.01 -35.56 0.74
C LEU A 194 -2.53 -35.25 2.16
N THR A 195 -1.24 -35.41 2.41
CA THR A 195 -0.64 -35.04 3.69
C THR A 195 0.16 -33.74 3.50
N GLN A 196 0.11 -32.83 4.47
CA GLN A 196 0.82 -31.55 4.47
C GLN A 196 2.34 -31.65 4.21
N LYS A 197 2.91 -32.83 4.46
CA LYS A 197 4.35 -33.10 4.27
C LYS A 197 4.74 -33.42 2.83
N THR A 198 3.80 -33.44 1.91
CA THR A 198 4.01 -33.96 0.54
C THR A 198 4.52 -32.89 -0.42
N PHE A 199 4.33 -31.60 -0.10
CA PHE A 199 4.70 -30.51 -1.00
C PHE A 199 5.32 -29.34 -0.24
N GLU A 200 6.44 -28.86 -0.74
CA GLU A 200 7.08 -27.64 -0.30
C GLU A 200 6.98 -26.59 -1.41
N CYS A 201 6.48 -25.40 -1.07
CA CYS A 201 6.40 -24.26 -1.97
C CYS A 201 7.35 -23.17 -1.52
N ALA A 202 8.02 -22.53 -2.46
CA ALA A 202 8.83 -21.35 -2.20
C ALA A 202 8.82 -20.40 -3.40
N ILE A 203 8.91 -19.10 -3.13
CA ILE A 203 9.13 -18.07 -4.15
C ILE A 203 10.50 -17.45 -3.90
N TYR A 204 11.28 -17.31 -4.97
CA TYR A 204 12.59 -16.70 -4.96
C TYR A 204 12.54 -15.38 -5.74
N ASP A 205 12.98 -14.30 -5.11
CA ASP A 205 13.08 -12.97 -5.72
C ASP A 205 14.08 -12.10 -4.95
N ASN A 206 14.65 -11.08 -5.59
CA ASN A 206 15.53 -10.09 -4.96
C ASN A 206 14.83 -8.73 -4.76
N ASN A 207 13.53 -8.74 -4.47
CA ASN A 207 12.63 -7.60 -4.41
C ASN A 207 12.46 -7.00 -3.01
N GLY A 208 13.32 -7.36 -2.05
CA GLY A 208 13.14 -6.99 -0.64
C GLY A 208 13.69 -5.62 -0.26
N TYR A 209 14.24 -4.83 -1.18
CA TYR A 209 14.83 -3.53 -0.90
C TYR A 209 14.32 -2.48 -1.88
N MET A 210 13.59 -1.49 -1.37
CA MET A 210 12.88 -0.47 -2.14
C MET A 210 13.45 0.91 -1.84
N ASN A 211 13.61 1.71 -2.90
CA ASN A 211 14.05 3.08 -2.84
C ASN A 211 12.86 4.04 -2.57
N TYR A 212 13.13 5.30 -2.28
CA TYR A 212 12.12 6.34 -2.04
C TYR A 212 11.10 6.49 -3.18
N ASP A 213 11.52 6.25 -4.43
CA ASP A 213 10.69 6.34 -5.65
C ASP A 213 10.02 5.00 -6.01
N ASN A 214 9.99 4.07 -5.08
CA ASN A 214 9.45 2.73 -5.27
C ASN A 214 10.19 1.86 -6.29
N THR A 215 11.38 2.24 -6.75
CA THR A 215 12.23 1.36 -7.55
C THR A 215 12.89 0.30 -6.65
N LEU A 216 13.17 -0.87 -7.22
CA LEU A 216 13.90 -1.91 -6.50
C LEU A 216 15.39 -1.63 -6.53
N LEU A 217 16.02 -1.67 -5.38
CA LEU A 217 17.47 -1.60 -5.21
C LEU A 217 18.08 -3.01 -5.30
N GLU A 218 19.40 -3.06 -5.58
CA GLU A 218 20.13 -4.32 -5.53
C GLU A 218 20.05 -4.94 -4.15
N ASP A 219 19.63 -6.21 -4.08
CA ASP A 219 19.43 -6.94 -2.84
C ASP A 219 19.83 -8.41 -3.02
N ASN A 220 20.02 -9.11 -1.91
CA ASN A 220 20.23 -10.54 -1.89
C ASN A 220 18.94 -11.28 -2.28
N LEU A 221 19.11 -12.46 -2.84
CA LEU A 221 17.99 -13.34 -3.16
C LEU A 221 17.26 -13.75 -1.88
N LEU A 222 15.95 -13.48 -1.84
CA LEU A 222 15.05 -13.90 -0.77
C LEU A 222 14.36 -15.21 -1.13
N THR A 223 14.13 -16.02 -0.12
CA THR A 223 13.24 -17.18 -0.19
C THR A 223 11.99 -16.88 0.62
N TYR A 224 10.88 -16.65 -0.06
CA TYR A 224 9.57 -16.54 0.59
C TYR A 224 9.01 -17.93 0.81
N LYS A 225 8.78 -18.30 2.06
CA LYS A 225 8.17 -19.57 2.46
C LYS A 225 6.74 -19.38 2.96
N PRO A 226 5.89 -20.40 2.90
CA PRO A 226 4.54 -20.28 3.44
C PRO A 226 4.55 -19.98 4.95
N TYR A 227 3.79 -18.97 5.34
CA TYR A 227 3.49 -18.71 6.75
C TYR A 227 2.29 -19.55 7.23
N ASN A 228 1.47 -20.04 6.29
CA ASN A 228 0.33 -20.89 6.57
C ASN A 228 0.24 -22.03 5.55
N VAL A 229 0.10 -23.26 6.04
CA VAL A 229 -0.12 -24.46 5.20
C VAL A 229 -1.28 -25.26 5.78
N THR A 230 -2.34 -25.40 4.99
CA THR A 230 -3.54 -26.12 5.40
C THR A 230 -3.93 -27.18 4.37
N SER A 231 -4.64 -28.22 4.84
CA SER A 231 -5.33 -29.17 3.96
C SER A 231 -6.80 -28.77 3.90
N ASP A 232 -7.31 -28.54 2.69
CA ASP A 232 -8.66 -28.07 2.51
C ASP A 232 -9.31 -28.70 1.26
N VAL A 233 -10.64 -28.62 1.20
CA VAL A 233 -11.41 -29.00 0.00
C VAL A 233 -11.47 -27.80 -0.93
N VAL A 234 -10.81 -27.92 -2.06
CA VAL A 234 -10.70 -26.85 -3.05
C VAL A 234 -11.70 -27.07 -4.18
N SER A 235 -12.40 -26.01 -4.57
CA SER A 235 -13.34 -26.05 -5.70
C SER A 235 -12.68 -25.51 -6.97
N THR A 236 -12.84 -26.22 -8.09
CA THR A 236 -12.28 -25.79 -9.40
C THR A 236 -13.12 -24.74 -10.13
N ARG A 237 -14.10 -24.14 -9.47
CA ARG A 237 -14.98 -23.14 -10.11
C ARG A 237 -14.23 -21.94 -10.75
N ALA A 238 -13.02 -21.69 -10.32
CA ALA A 238 -12.21 -20.59 -10.85
C ALA A 238 -11.62 -20.84 -12.26
N PHE A 239 -11.68 -22.08 -12.78
CA PHE A 239 -11.02 -22.47 -14.03
C PHE A 239 -11.93 -23.20 -15.01
N SER A 240 -13.22 -23.40 -14.70
CA SER A 240 -14.17 -24.05 -15.58
C SER A 240 -15.09 -23.02 -16.24
N SER A 241 -15.49 -23.31 -17.50
CA SER A 241 -16.57 -22.57 -18.14
C SER A 241 -17.85 -22.67 -17.29
N ALA A 242 -18.73 -21.67 -17.39
CA ALA A 242 -19.93 -21.54 -16.55
C ALA A 242 -20.88 -22.76 -16.54
N ASP A 243 -20.72 -23.70 -17.48
CA ASP A 243 -21.57 -24.85 -17.69
C ASP A 243 -21.09 -26.18 -17.05
N GLU A 244 -19.85 -26.21 -16.50
CA GLU A 244 -19.37 -27.40 -15.79
C GLU A 244 -19.63 -27.31 -14.27
N PRO A 245 -20.16 -28.41 -13.65
CA PRO A 245 -20.32 -28.44 -12.20
C PRO A 245 -18.98 -28.35 -11.52
N ALA A 246 -18.89 -27.49 -10.49
CA ALA A 246 -17.67 -27.34 -9.68
C ALA A 246 -17.23 -28.68 -9.09
N LYS A 247 -16.05 -29.14 -9.43
CA LYS A 247 -15.44 -30.35 -8.82
C LYS A 247 -14.71 -29.94 -7.54
N GLN A 248 -14.85 -30.75 -6.51
CA GLN A 248 -14.15 -30.58 -5.25
C GLN A 248 -12.98 -31.54 -5.18
N TYR A 249 -11.82 -31.03 -4.78
CA TYR A 249 -10.59 -31.81 -4.62
C TYR A 249 -10.01 -31.58 -3.22
N ASN A 250 -9.47 -32.63 -2.61
CA ASN A 250 -8.63 -32.42 -1.45
C ASN A 250 -7.29 -31.84 -1.91
N GLY A 251 -6.94 -30.68 -1.39
CA GLY A 251 -5.73 -29.96 -1.75
C GLY A 251 -4.94 -29.55 -0.54
N ILE A 252 -3.68 -29.24 -0.77
CA ILE A 252 -2.82 -28.50 0.17
C ILE A 252 -2.80 -27.05 -0.29
N VAL A 253 -3.12 -26.16 0.63
CA VAL A 253 -3.13 -24.72 0.42
C VAL A 253 -1.95 -24.13 1.18
N SER A 254 -1.04 -23.49 0.45
CA SER A 254 0.12 -22.78 0.99
C SER A 254 -0.05 -21.29 0.75
N GLU A 255 0.01 -20.47 1.80
CA GLU A 255 -0.11 -19.01 1.74
C GLU A 255 1.24 -18.39 2.08
N MET A 256 1.74 -17.58 1.13
CA MET A 256 2.99 -16.85 1.23
C MET A 256 2.72 -15.35 1.12
N SER A 257 3.38 -14.55 1.93
CA SER A 257 3.37 -13.11 1.82
C SER A 257 4.67 -12.66 1.15
N VAL A 258 4.57 -11.87 0.10
CA VAL A 258 5.72 -11.43 -0.71
C VAL A 258 5.71 -9.92 -0.91
N ALA A 259 6.86 -9.32 -1.03
CA ALA A 259 6.98 -7.97 -1.57
C ALA A 259 6.55 -7.95 -3.04
N ARG A 260 6.36 -6.77 -3.61
CA ARG A 260 5.89 -6.59 -4.99
C ARG A 260 6.77 -7.36 -5.98
N LEU A 261 6.16 -8.30 -6.69
CA LEU A 261 6.82 -9.05 -7.77
C LEU A 261 6.87 -8.20 -9.03
N VAL A 262 8.04 -8.13 -9.67
CA VAL A 262 8.26 -7.36 -10.88
C VAL A 262 8.80 -8.29 -11.98
N GLU A 263 8.19 -8.24 -13.16
CA GLU A 263 8.53 -9.12 -14.28
C GLU A 263 10.03 -9.08 -14.64
N SER A 264 10.64 -7.89 -14.58
CA SER A 264 12.08 -7.73 -14.89
C SER A 264 13.01 -8.48 -13.94
N GLN A 265 12.57 -8.78 -12.71
CA GLN A 265 13.33 -9.55 -11.72
C GLN A 265 13.21 -11.07 -11.93
N LYS A 266 12.23 -11.51 -12.73
CA LYS A 266 11.96 -12.92 -13.02
C LYS A 266 11.79 -13.77 -11.76
N PRO A 267 10.80 -13.45 -10.91
CA PRO A 267 10.53 -14.24 -9.71
C PRO A 267 10.28 -15.71 -10.07
N GLU A 268 10.78 -16.61 -9.24
CA GLU A 268 10.68 -18.07 -9.48
C GLU A 268 9.82 -18.72 -8.39
N LEU A 269 8.73 -19.38 -8.79
CA LEU A 269 7.94 -20.24 -7.89
C LEU A 269 8.41 -21.69 -8.06
N THR A 270 8.78 -22.34 -6.96
CA THR A 270 9.10 -23.77 -6.93
C THR A 270 8.08 -24.54 -6.12
N ILE A 271 7.75 -25.74 -6.56
CA ILE A 271 6.90 -26.71 -5.86
C ILE A 271 7.65 -28.05 -5.91
N LYS A 272 8.00 -28.62 -4.75
CA LYS A 272 8.74 -29.87 -4.61
C LYS A 272 7.91 -30.93 -3.89
#